data_a0d2b842ec8dce065714c31d2e7632f0
#
_entry.id   a0d2b842ec8dce065714c31d2e7632f0
#
_cell.length_a   1.000
_cell.length_b   1.000
_cell.length_c   1.000
_cell.angle_alpha   90.00
_cell.angle_beta   90.00
_cell.angle_gamma   90.00
#
_symmetry.space_group_name_H-M   'P 1'
#
loop_
_entity.id
_entity.type
_entity.pdbx_description
1 polymer ?
#
loop_
_entity_poly.entity_id
_entity_poly.type
_entity_poly.pdbx_seq_one_letter_code
_entity_poly.pdbx_strand_id
1 'polypeptide(L)'
;MEKKKTAVDKKILKSAFELMCTAKTMAEIYEKNFKHVSKYVHATSRGHEAIQIATGMQLLPQDFVAPYYRDDAMLLSIGMTPYDLMLQLLAKREDPFSGCRSYYSHPSLRDDDKPKIPHQSSATGMQTIPATGVAMGLQYKELTKINKDKAKKGISVC
;
A
#
# COMPACT_ATOMS: atom_id res chain seq x y z
N MET A 1 -8.32 -12.02 -35.22
CA MET A 1 -7.75 -12.75 -34.05
C MET A 1 -8.59 -12.40 -32.83
N GLU A 2 -9.48 -13.31 -32.42
CA GLU A 2 -10.23 -13.15 -31.16
C GLU A 2 -9.25 -13.25 -30.00
N LYS A 3 -9.14 -12.16 -29.19
CA LYS A 3 -8.44 -12.21 -27.92
C LYS A 3 -9.22 -13.13 -26.98
N LYS A 4 -8.72 -14.35 -26.73
CA LYS A 4 -9.21 -15.18 -25.64
C LYS A 4 -9.20 -14.32 -24.36
N LYS A 5 -10.37 -13.95 -23.84
CA LYS A 5 -10.52 -13.38 -22.51
C LYS A 5 -10.04 -14.45 -21.52
N THR A 6 -8.85 -14.29 -20.99
CA THR A 6 -8.36 -15.13 -19.89
C THR A 6 -9.24 -14.80 -18.70
N ALA A 7 -10.07 -15.73 -18.28
CA ALA A 7 -10.88 -15.56 -17.07
C ALA A 7 -9.95 -15.50 -15.86
N VAL A 8 -10.13 -14.48 -15.01
CA VAL A 8 -9.38 -14.37 -13.73
C VAL A 8 -9.79 -15.52 -12.83
N ASP A 9 -8.83 -16.12 -12.12
CA ASP A 9 -9.09 -17.21 -11.17
C ASP A 9 -10.11 -16.75 -10.12
N LYS A 10 -11.09 -17.61 -9.84
CA LYS A 10 -12.14 -17.36 -8.84
C LYS A 10 -11.56 -17.12 -7.43
N LYS A 11 -10.43 -17.74 -7.09
CA LYS A 11 -9.75 -17.52 -5.81
C LYS A 11 -9.23 -16.09 -5.69
N ILE A 12 -8.64 -15.57 -6.78
CA ILE A 12 -8.17 -14.18 -6.84
C ILE A 12 -9.34 -13.22 -6.69
N LEU A 13 -10.44 -13.46 -7.44
CA LEU A 13 -11.65 -12.63 -7.33
C LEU A 13 -12.25 -12.65 -5.93
N LYS A 14 -12.29 -13.81 -5.27
CA LYS A 14 -12.77 -13.95 -3.90
C LYS A 14 -11.89 -13.15 -2.93
N SER A 15 -10.58 -13.31 -3.02
CA SER A 15 -9.63 -12.57 -2.18
C SER A 15 -9.74 -11.07 -2.39
N ALA A 16 -9.83 -10.61 -3.64
CA ALA A 16 -10.03 -9.19 -3.94
C ALA A 16 -11.34 -8.66 -3.33
N PHE A 17 -12.42 -9.42 -3.43
CA PHE A 17 -13.71 -9.04 -2.84
C PHE A 17 -13.65 -8.97 -1.31
N GLU A 18 -13.01 -9.93 -0.66
CA GLU A 18 -12.80 -9.94 0.79
C GLU A 18 -12.01 -8.71 1.26
N LEU A 19 -10.95 -8.34 0.54
CA LEU A 19 -10.18 -7.13 0.81
C LEU A 19 -11.02 -5.85 0.61
N MET A 20 -11.84 -5.80 -0.46
CA MET A 20 -12.75 -4.67 -0.69
C MET A 20 -13.77 -4.52 0.46
N CYS A 21 -14.35 -5.63 0.91
CA CYS A 21 -15.27 -5.62 2.05
C CYS A 21 -14.56 -5.15 3.32
N THR A 22 -13.34 -5.61 3.55
CA THR A 22 -12.51 -5.21 4.70
C THR A 22 -12.24 -3.71 4.69
N ALA A 23 -11.74 -3.17 3.58
CA ALA A 23 -11.45 -1.75 3.43
C ALA A 23 -12.70 -0.89 3.62
N LYS A 24 -13.83 -1.30 3.01
CA LYS A 24 -15.11 -0.63 3.17
C LYS A 24 -15.57 -0.64 4.64
N THR A 25 -15.48 -1.78 5.30
CA THR A 25 -15.90 -1.92 6.71
C THR A 25 -15.02 -1.06 7.62
N MET A 26 -13.71 -0.97 7.36
CA MET A 26 -12.82 -0.07 8.08
C MET A 26 -13.27 1.38 7.93
N ALA A 27 -13.55 1.83 6.71
CA ALA A 27 -14.06 3.18 6.47
C ALA A 27 -15.37 3.46 7.23
N GLU A 28 -16.32 2.50 7.24
CA GLU A 28 -17.56 2.61 7.98
C GLU A 28 -17.35 2.68 9.50
N ILE A 29 -16.36 1.94 10.02
CA ILE A 29 -15.99 2.01 11.45
C ILE A 29 -15.41 3.40 11.78
N TYR A 30 -14.56 3.95 10.91
CA TYR A 30 -14.04 5.31 11.09
C TYR A 30 -15.16 6.35 11.13
N GLU A 31 -16.11 6.27 10.19
CA GLU A 31 -17.26 7.18 10.14
C GLU A 31 -18.13 7.08 11.40
N LYS A 32 -18.44 5.86 11.85
CA LYS A 32 -19.20 5.62 13.09
C LYS A 32 -18.52 6.17 14.33
N ASN A 33 -17.19 6.15 14.35
CA ASN A 33 -16.36 6.61 15.47
C ASN A 33 -15.73 7.98 15.20
N PHE A 34 -16.33 8.78 14.35
CA PHE A 34 -15.78 10.05 13.87
C PHE A 34 -15.23 10.95 14.98
N LYS A 35 -15.93 11.06 16.11
CA LYS A 35 -15.48 11.87 17.27
C LYS A 35 -14.09 11.47 17.79
N HIS A 36 -13.74 10.20 17.69
CA HIS A 36 -12.43 9.67 18.14
C HIS A 36 -11.37 9.72 17.06
N VAL A 37 -11.76 9.43 15.82
CA VAL A 37 -10.79 9.27 14.72
C VAL A 37 -10.59 10.53 13.90
N SER A 38 -11.51 11.50 13.95
CA SER A 38 -11.48 12.73 13.12
C SER A 38 -10.23 13.60 13.34
N LYS A 39 -9.51 13.40 14.43
CA LYS A 39 -8.24 14.09 14.68
C LYS A 39 -7.12 13.61 13.78
N TYR A 40 -7.27 12.42 13.21
CA TYR A 40 -6.21 11.69 12.51
C TYR A 40 -6.59 11.33 11.07
N VAL A 41 -7.85 10.97 10.82
CA VAL A 41 -8.33 10.54 9.50
C VAL A 41 -8.86 11.73 8.72
N HIS A 42 -8.20 12.06 7.61
CA HIS A 42 -8.66 13.10 6.70
C HIS A 42 -9.60 12.56 5.63
N ALA A 43 -9.33 11.36 5.16
CA ALA A 43 -10.11 10.70 4.12
C ALA A 43 -9.88 9.18 4.20
N THR A 44 -10.83 8.44 3.67
CA THR A 44 -10.77 6.98 3.59
C THR A 44 -10.58 6.52 2.15
N SER A 45 -10.31 5.23 1.95
CA SER A 45 -10.23 4.60 0.62
C SER A 45 -11.58 4.45 -0.07
N ARG A 46 -12.66 4.94 0.52
CA ARG A 46 -14.03 4.75 0.01
C ARG A 46 -14.17 5.20 -1.44
N GLY A 47 -14.62 4.27 -2.29
CA GLY A 47 -14.76 4.46 -3.73
C GLY A 47 -13.49 4.19 -4.55
N HIS A 48 -12.34 3.95 -3.90
CA HIS A 48 -11.07 3.65 -4.53
C HIS A 48 -10.64 2.19 -4.34
N GLU A 49 -11.40 1.39 -3.60
CA GLU A 49 -11.02 0.07 -3.15
C GLU A 49 -10.63 -0.85 -4.32
N ALA A 50 -11.41 -0.85 -5.38
CA ALA A 50 -11.21 -1.76 -6.50
C ALA A 50 -9.87 -1.55 -7.21
N ILE A 51 -9.52 -0.29 -7.52
CA ILE A 51 -8.26 0.01 -8.22
C ILE A 51 -7.06 -0.18 -7.31
N GLN A 52 -7.17 0.20 -6.05
CA GLN A 52 -6.10 0.04 -5.07
C GLN A 52 -5.77 -1.44 -4.85
N ILE A 53 -6.79 -2.28 -4.68
CA ILE A 53 -6.62 -3.71 -4.48
C ILE A 53 -6.12 -4.39 -5.75
N ALA A 54 -6.69 -4.07 -6.91
CA ALA A 54 -6.24 -4.63 -8.18
C ALA A 54 -4.76 -4.31 -8.45
N THR A 55 -4.30 -3.13 -8.08
CA THR A 55 -2.88 -2.74 -8.21
C THR A 55 -2.04 -3.49 -7.18
N GLY A 56 -2.39 -3.43 -5.90
CA GLY A 56 -1.57 -4.00 -4.83
C GLY A 56 -1.42 -5.51 -4.92
N MET A 57 -2.45 -6.24 -5.33
CA MET A 57 -2.39 -7.69 -5.53
C MET A 57 -1.42 -8.14 -6.64
N GLN A 58 -0.94 -7.23 -7.48
CA GLN A 58 0.04 -7.51 -8.54
C GLN A 58 1.47 -7.18 -8.14
N LEU A 59 1.65 -6.47 -7.03
CA LEU A 59 2.97 -6.08 -6.57
C LEU A 59 3.72 -7.25 -5.95
N LEU A 60 5.02 -7.26 -6.16
CA LEU A 60 5.94 -8.31 -5.72
C LEU A 60 6.89 -7.76 -4.64
N PRO A 61 7.52 -8.62 -3.84
CA PRO A 61 8.41 -8.19 -2.76
C PRO A 61 9.56 -7.25 -3.18
N GLN A 62 10.00 -7.31 -4.44
CA GLN A 62 11.05 -6.42 -4.97
C GLN A 62 10.53 -5.04 -5.38
N ASP A 63 9.21 -4.85 -5.43
CA ASP A 63 8.58 -3.59 -5.85
C ASP A 63 8.55 -2.57 -4.71
N PHE A 64 8.37 -1.32 -5.11
CA PHE A 64 8.21 -0.20 -4.20
C PHE A 64 6.86 0.47 -4.42
N VAL A 65 6.24 0.85 -3.32
CA VAL A 65 4.97 1.57 -3.31
C VAL A 65 5.12 2.86 -2.51
N ALA A 66 4.67 3.95 -3.06
CA ALA A 66 4.58 5.24 -2.39
C ALA A 66 3.10 5.64 -2.22
N PRO A 67 2.39 5.04 -1.24
CA PRO A 67 0.97 5.25 -1.03
C PRO A 67 0.69 6.64 -0.45
N TYR A 68 -0.57 7.05 -0.52
CA TYR A 68 -1.10 8.27 0.08
C TYR A 68 -1.99 7.93 1.29
N TYR A 69 -2.33 8.90 2.11
CA TYR A 69 -3.07 8.68 3.37
C TYR A 69 -4.48 8.10 3.20
N ARG A 70 -5.01 8.02 1.99
CA ARG A 70 -6.31 7.39 1.71
C ARG A 70 -6.19 5.98 1.09
N ASP A 71 -5.02 5.38 1.12
CA ASP A 71 -4.74 4.15 0.40
C ASP A 71 -4.79 2.90 1.28
N ASP A 72 -5.70 2.88 2.27
CA ASP A 72 -5.88 1.73 3.16
C ASP A 72 -6.11 0.41 2.40
N ALA A 73 -6.89 0.45 1.31
CA ALA A 73 -7.14 -0.74 0.50
C ALA A 73 -5.88 -1.22 -0.23
N MET A 74 -4.99 -0.31 -0.65
CA MET A 74 -3.67 -0.66 -1.17
C MET A 74 -2.83 -1.35 -0.09
N LEU A 75 -2.78 -0.78 1.11
CA LEU A 75 -2.01 -1.32 2.23
C LEU A 75 -2.49 -2.72 2.63
N LEU A 76 -3.80 -2.95 2.68
CA LEU A 76 -4.38 -4.27 2.91
C LEU A 76 -3.98 -5.26 1.81
N SER A 77 -4.00 -4.84 0.55
CA SER A 77 -3.72 -5.70 -0.59
C SER A 77 -2.26 -6.14 -0.70
N ILE A 78 -1.33 -5.39 -0.11
CA ILE A 78 0.08 -5.76 -0.01
C ILE A 78 0.42 -6.51 1.31
N GLY A 79 -0.62 -6.89 2.07
CA GLY A 79 -0.48 -7.79 3.21
C GLY A 79 -0.34 -7.12 4.57
N MET A 80 -0.74 -5.84 4.71
CA MET A 80 -0.95 -5.25 6.02
C MET A 80 -2.29 -5.69 6.60
N THR A 81 -2.38 -5.75 7.92
CA THR A 81 -3.60 -6.13 8.59
C THR A 81 -4.40 -4.92 9.07
N PRO A 82 -5.73 -5.01 9.21
CA PRO A 82 -6.52 -3.96 9.85
C PRO A 82 -6.00 -3.61 11.25
N TYR A 83 -5.48 -4.59 11.98
CA TYR A 83 -4.91 -4.40 13.30
C TYR A 83 -3.69 -3.48 13.26
N ASP A 84 -2.73 -3.72 12.35
CA ASP A 84 -1.53 -2.89 12.20
C ASP A 84 -1.89 -1.44 11.85
N LEU A 85 -2.84 -1.26 10.93
CA LEU A 85 -3.32 0.06 10.52
C LEU A 85 -4.04 0.79 11.66
N MET A 86 -4.83 0.06 12.47
CA MET A 86 -5.48 0.63 13.65
C MET A 86 -4.50 1.01 14.75
N LEU A 87 -3.41 0.28 14.94
CA LEU A 87 -2.37 0.66 15.90
C LEU A 87 -1.75 2.01 15.52
N GLN A 88 -1.45 2.23 14.24
CA GLN A 88 -0.96 3.51 13.75
C GLN A 88 -2.01 4.62 13.87
N LEU A 89 -3.27 4.34 13.48
CA LEU A 89 -4.39 5.27 13.61
C LEU A 89 -4.58 5.79 15.04
N LEU A 90 -4.51 4.89 16.00
CA LEU A 90 -4.73 5.19 17.42
C LEU A 90 -3.45 5.62 18.14
N ALA A 91 -2.38 5.88 17.40
CA ALA A 91 -1.07 6.29 17.90
C ALA A 91 -0.58 5.38 19.03
N LYS A 92 -0.65 4.08 18.85
CA LYS A 92 -0.19 3.10 19.84
C LYS A 92 1.31 2.86 19.72
N ARG A 93 1.95 2.61 20.87
CA ARG A 93 3.37 2.29 20.93
C ARG A 93 3.75 1.05 20.12
N GLU A 94 2.81 0.12 20.01
CA GLU A 94 2.93 -1.14 19.29
C GLU A 94 2.74 -1.00 17.76
N ASP A 95 2.53 0.23 17.24
CA ASP A 95 2.53 0.51 15.81
C ASP A 95 3.81 -0.04 15.16
N PRO A 96 3.71 -1.04 14.27
CA PRO A 96 4.88 -1.72 13.71
C PRO A 96 5.68 -0.86 12.74
N PHE A 97 5.12 0.26 12.28
CA PHE A 97 5.74 1.12 11.27
C PHE A 97 6.62 2.20 11.89
N SER A 98 6.22 2.74 13.01
CA SER A 98 6.91 3.89 13.61
C SER A 98 6.86 3.95 15.14
N GLY A 99 6.13 3.06 15.82
CA GLY A 99 5.88 3.18 17.25
C GLY A 99 5.22 4.51 17.60
N CYS A 100 4.14 4.86 16.93
CA CYS A 100 3.33 6.08 17.01
C CYS A 100 4.03 7.41 16.64
N ARG A 101 5.17 7.35 15.96
CA ARG A 101 5.91 8.57 15.54
C ARG A 101 5.53 9.10 14.18
N SER A 102 4.90 8.27 13.35
CA SER A 102 4.32 8.67 12.06
C SER A 102 2.83 8.95 12.17
N TYR A 103 2.35 9.78 11.26
CA TYR A 103 0.94 10.08 11.14
C TYR A 103 0.16 8.87 10.60
N TYR A 104 -1.16 8.86 10.82
CA TYR A 104 -2.06 7.84 10.30
C TYR A 104 -1.87 7.60 8.80
N SER A 105 -1.94 6.34 8.40
CA SER A 105 -1.77 5.88 7.02
C SER A 105 -0.48 6.35 6.34
N HIS A 106 0.58 6.48 7.13
CA HIS A 106 1.93 6.79 6.67
C HIS A 106 2.91 5.67 7.09
N PRO A 107 2.66 4.42 6.68
CA PRO A 107 3.55 3.33 7.04
C PRO A 107 4.89 3.49 6.32
N SER A 108 5.95 3.01 6.97
CA SER A 108 7.21 2.65 6.33
C SER A 108 7.37 1.15 6.45
N LEU A 109 7.57 0.45 5.37
CA LEU A 109 7.67 -1.00 5.36
C LEU A 109 8.98 -1.47 4.71
N ARG A 110 9.75 -2.22 5.48
CA ARG A 110 10.92 -2.96 5.03
C ARG A 110 10.74 -4.42 5.41
N ASP A 111 10.13 -5.16 4.52
CA ASP A 111 9.83 -6.58 4.68
C ASP A 111 10.36 -7.29 3.42
N ASP A 112 11.01 -8.43 3.57
CA ASP A 112 11.56 -9.17 2.43
C ASP A 112 10.48 -9.91 1.63
N ASP A 113 9.33 -10.16 2.25
CA ASP A 113 8.22 -10.89 1.65
C ASP A 113 7.11 -9.97 1.11
N LYS A 114 7.25 -8.64 1.26
CA LYS A 114 6.25 -7.65 0.83
C LYS A 114 6.87 -6.52 0.01
N PRO A 115 6.08 -5.83 -0.81
CA PRO A 115 6.50 -4.58 -1.43
C PRO A 115 6.99 -3.59 -0.38
N LYS A 116 8.02 -2.84 -0.72
CA LYS A 116 8.65 -1.90 0.20
C LYS A 116 7.98 -0.54 0.14
N ILE A 117 7.78 0.08 1.29
CA ILE A 117 7.23 1.42 1.40
C ILE A 117 8.31 2.32 2.01
N PRO A 118 8.88 3.26 1.25
CA PRO A 118 9.76 4.29 1.81
C PRO A 118 8.98 5.23 2.72
N HIS A 119 9.67 6.11 3.41
CA HIS A 119 9.03 7.11 4.25
C HIS A 119 8.03 7.97 3.45
N GLN A 120 6.85 8.22 4.05
CA GLN A 120 5.73 8.92 3.43
C GLN A 120 5.57 10.35 3.95
N SER A 121 4.85 11.16 3.20
CA SER A 121 4.46 12.52 3.55
C SER A 121 2.98 12.75 3.26
N SER A 122 2.34 13.64 4.01
CA SER A 122 0.94 14.04 3.79
C SER A 122 0.77 15.07 2.66
N ALA A 123 1.85 15.72 2.23
CA ALA A 123 1.77 16.73 1.19
C ALA A 123 1.30 16.11 -0.14
N THR A 124 0.26 16.68 -0.72
CA THR A 124 -0.32 16.19 -1.97
C THR A 124 0.72 16.20 -3.09
N GLY A 125 0.89 15.05 -3.75
CA GLY A 125 1.85 14.88 -4.84
C GLY A 125 3.31 14.64 -4.39
N MET A 126 3.62 14.73 -3.10
CA MET A 126 4.97 14.50 -2.59
C MET A 126 5.48 13.09 -2.89
N GLN A 127 4.58 12.11 -2.93
CA GLN A 127 4.90 10.71 -3.19
C GLN A 127 5.54 10.48 -4.55
N THR A 128 5.27 11.33 -5.52
CA THR A 128 5.84 11.24 -6.87
C THR A 128 7.36 11.42 -6.87
N ILE A 129 7.89 12.24 -5.96
CA ILE A 129 9.33 12.51 -5.87
C ILE A 129 10.11 11.27 -5.43
N PRO A 130 9.84 10.65 -4.27
CA PRO A 130 10.53 9.43 -3.87
C PRO A 130 10.25 8.27 -4.83
N ALA A 131 9.04 8.15 -5.39
CA ALA A 131 8.72 7.10 -6.36
C ALA A 131 9.59 7.23 -7.63
N THR A 132 9.77 8.44 -8.15
CA THR A 132 10.66 8.70 -9.28
C THR A 132 12.12 8.36 -8.93
N GLY A 133 12.59 8.79 -7.76
CA GLY A 133 13.94 8.47 -7.29
C GLY A 133 14.18 6.97 -7.17
N VAL A 134 13.21 6.23 -6.65
CA VAL A 134 13.27 4.76 -6.58
C VAL A 134 13.32 4.15 -7.97
N ALA A 135 12.46 4.59 -8.90
CA ALA A 135 12.45 4.09 -10.28
C ALA A 135 13.79 4.32 -10.97
N MET A 136 14.39 5.50 -10.82
CA MET A 136 15.73 5.80 -11.33
C MET A 136 16.80 4.91 -10.70
N GLY A 137 16.72 4.66 -9.39
CA GLY A 137 17.65 3.78 -8.68
C GLY A 137 17.54 2.33 -9.14
N LEU A 138 16.33 1.83 -9.39
CA LEU A 138 16.09 0.50 -9.96
C LEU A 138 16.69 0.39 -11.36
N GLN A 139 16.43 1.36 -12.23
CA GLN A 139 16.99 1.42 -13.57
C GLN A 139 18.52 1.48 -13.55
N TYR A 140 19.12 2.30 -12.67
CA TYR A 140 20.56 2.36 -12.52
C TYR A 140 21.17 1.00 -12.12
N LYS A 141 20.56 0.29 -11.17
CA LYS A 141 20.98 -1.06 -10.79
C LYS A 141 20.95 -2.06 -11.97
N GLU A 142 19.91 -1.98 -12.79
CA GLU A 142 19.81 -2.82 -14.00
C GLU A 142 20.92 -2.50 -15.02
N LEU A 143 21.14 -1.23 -15.30
CA LEU A 143 22.13 -0.78 -16.28
C LEU A 143 23.58 -1.11 -15.86
N THR A 144 23.90 -0.90 -14.60
CA THR A 144 25.25 -1.12 -14.05
C THR A 144 25.50 -2.57 -13.66
N LYS A 145 24.47 -3.42 -13.71
CA LYS A 145 24.54 -4.84 -13.32
C LYS A 145 25.06 -5.05 -11.88
N ILE A 146 24.85 -4.07 -11.01
CA ILE A 146 25.10 -4.24 -9.58
C ILE A 146 24.13 -5.33 -9.08
N ASN A 147 24.63 -6.37 -8.44
CA ASN A 147 23.90 -7.55 -7.99
C ASN A 147 23.34 -8.44 -9.12
N LYS A 148 24.16 -8.73 -10.13
CA LYS A 148 23.81 -9.54 -11.31
C LYS A 148 23.07 -10.85 -11.01
N ASP A 149 23.33 -11.49 -9.88
CA ASP A 149 22.89 -12.86 -9.63
C ASP A 149 21.58 -12.99 -8.86
N LYS A 150 21.00 -11.87 -8.36
CA LYS A 150 19.80 -11.91 -7.50
C LYS A 150 18.75 -10.81 -7.73
N ALA A 151 19.01 -9.85 -8.59
CA ALA A 151 18.09 -8.73 -8.74
C ALA A 151 16.89 -9.10 -9.61
N LYS A 152 15.81 -9.52 -8.99
CA LYS A 152 14.51 -9.49 -9.65
C LYS A 152 14.21 -8.04 -10.04
N LYS A 153 13.74 -7.84 -11.26
CA LYS A 153 13.31 -6.51 -11.72
C LYS A 153 12.15 -6.06 -10.87
N GLY A 154 12.26 -4.86 -10.32
CA GLY A 154 11.21 -4.24 -9.53
C GLY A 154 10.64 -3.01 -10.23
N ILE A 155 9.46 -2.59 -9.82
CA ILE A 155 8.82 -1.36 -10.23
C ILE A 155 8.61 -0.43 -9.05
N SER A 156 8.38 0.84 -9.34
CA SER A 156 7.96 1.84 -8.35
C SER A 156 6.58 2.35 -8.74
N VAL A 157 5.65 2.28 -7.81
CA VAL A 157 4.25 2.68 -7.99
C VAL A 157 3.93 3.83 -7.03
N CYS A 158 3.21 4.84 -7.56
CA CYS A 158 2.71 5.98 -6.80
C CYS A 158 1.23 6.20 -7.14
#